data_185f4dff6d02b7534d6518b2c2ceb5ed
#
_entry.id   185f4dff6d02b7534d6518b2c2ceb5ed
#
_cell.length_a   1.000
_cell.length_b   1.000
_cell.length_c   1.000
_cell.angle_alpha   90.00
_cell.angle_beta   90.00
_cell.angle_gamma   90.00
#
_symmetry.space_group_name_H-M   'P 1'
#
loop_
_entity.id
_entity.type
_entity.pdbx_description
1 polymer ?
#
loop_
_entity_poly.entity_id
_entity_poly.type
_entity_poly.pdbx_seq_one_letter_code
_entity_poly.pdbx_strand_id
1 'polypeptide(L)'
;QALFAVSCLVLLAALKPVMRTNWGRLFVFAVTLYTPASWAENTLRVYRDNIYPSLVLLALAGLLGAFTRFREKPLRALPYYVAAGLSLAAAWLCHEDNALLLPFVLCAAAVYLAYLFLDKSIAHKKSRLALLLVPLALWGGGIAAWCGMNYKYYGRFIISDFTSSEFNDAMGALSRAYPDDQKRYELVPLSTRLALYEVSPTFAKL
;
A
#
# COMPACT_ATOMS: atom_id res chain seq x y z
N GLN A 1 -3.28 -3.58 15.73
CA GLN A 1 -3.22 -5.03 16.07
C GLN A 1 -4.47 -5.79 15.58
N ALA A 2 -5.70 -5.29 15.80
CA ALA A 2 -6.91 -5.96 15.32
C ALA A 2 -6.93 -6.16 13.80
N LEU A 3 -6.55 -5.13 13.03
CA LEU A 3 -6.46 -5.23 11.57
C LEU A 3 -5.44 -6.28 11.14
N PHE A 4 -4.30 -6.37 11.83
CA PHE A 4 -3.29 -7.38 11.56
C PHE A 4 -3.80 -8.79 11.80
N ALA A 5 -4.49 -9.03 12.92
CA ALA A 5 -5.14 -10.31 13.21
C ALA A 5 -6.17 -10.68 12.14
N VAL A 6 -6.99 -9.71 11.69
CA VAL A 6 -7.95 -9.92 10.59
C VAL A 6 -7.20 -10.30 9.30
N SER A 7 -6.10 -9.62 8.97
CA SER A 7 -5.29 -9.94 7.79
C SER A 7 -4.72 -11.36 7.84
N CYS A 8 -4.26 -11.80 9.02
CA CYS A 8 -3.83 -13.18 9.25
C CYS A 8 -4.97 -14.20 9.04
N LEU A 9 -6.17 -13.89 9.54
CA LEU A 9 -7.35 -14.77 9.33
C LEU A 9 -7.76 -14.85 7.86
N VAL A 10 -7.71 -13.73 7.14
CA VAL A 10 -7.97 -13.72 5.69
C VAL A 10 -6.92 -14.53 4.94
N LEU A 11 -5.64 -14.44 5.34
CA LEU A 11 -4.57 -15.28 4.78
C LEU A 11 -4.85 -16.77 4.99
N LEU A 12 -5.27 -17.17 6.19
CA LEU A 12 -5.65 -18.55 6.46
C LEU A 12 -6.83 -19.00 5.60
N ALA A 13 -7.85 -18.15 5.47
CA ALA A 13 -8.98 -18.43 4.61
C ALA A 13 -8.55 -18.56 3.13
N ALA A 14 -7.61 -17.75 2.68
CA ALA A 14 -7.03 -17.81 1.34
C ALA A 14 -6.28 -19.14 1.10
N LEU A 15 -5.54 -19.62 2.09
CA LEU A 15 -4.75 -20.86 2.01
C LEU A 15 -5.57 -22.14 2.20
N LYS A 16 -6.82 -22.04 2.66
CA LYS A 16 -7.67 -23.21 2.93
C LYS A 16 -7.76 -24.23 1.78
N PRO A 17 -7.86 -23.85 0.50
CA PRO A 17 -7.91 -24.80 -0.60
C PRO A 17 -6.60 -25.57 -0.83
N VAL A 18 -5.47 -24.99 -0.45
CA VAL A 18 -4.12 -25.54 -0.67
C VAL A 18 -3.66 -26.35 0.54
N MET A 19 -3.94 -25.85 1.74
CA MET A 19 -3.50 -26.47 2.99
C MET A 19 -4.59 -27.39 3.56
N ARG A 20 -4.41 -28.70 3.39
CA ARG A 20 -5.39 -29.72 3.83
C ARG A 20 -5.41 -29.92 5.35
N THR A 21 -4.27 -29.71 6.03
CA THR A 21 -4.12 -29.98 7.46
C THR A 21 -4.40 -28.75 8.31
N ASN A 22 -5.14 -28.93 9.41
CA ASN A 22 -5.38 -27.85 10.38
C ASN A 22 -4.10 -27.39 11.07
N TRP A 23 -3.17 -28.31 11.35
CA TRP A 23 -1.89 -28.01 11.96
C TRP A 23 -1.02 -27.09 11.09
N GLY A 24 -0.95 -27.34 9.78
CA GLY A 24 -0.24 -26.47 8.86
C GLY A 24 -0.81 -25.05 8.86
N ARG A 25 -2.15 -24.93 8.86
CA ARG A 25 -2.81 -23.61 8.95
C ARG A 25 -2.53 -22.90 10.28
N LEU A 26 -2.60 -23.63 11.39
CA LEU A 26 -2.27 -23.08 12.71
C LEU A 26 -0.82 -22.62 12.78
N PHE A 27 0.11 -23.39 12.21
CA PHE A 27 1.51 -23.02 12.12
C PHE A 27 1.71 -21.73 11.33
N VAL A 28 1.11 -21.60 10.12
CA VAL A 28 1.18 -20.37 9.33
C VAL A 28 0.61 -19.19 10.11
N PHE A 29 -0.53 -19.39 10.79
CA PHE A 29 -1.13 -18.34 11.62
C PHE A 29 -0.18 -17.89 12.73
N ALA A 30 0.36 -18.84 13.48
CA ALA A 30 1.28 -18.54 14.58
C ALA A 30 2.53 -17.82 14.08
N VAL A 31 3.17 -18.32 13.01
CA VAL A 31 4.36 -17.69 12.43
C VAL A 31 4.07 -16.27 11.94
N THR A 32 2.95 -16.07 11.25
CA THR A 32 2.59 -14.75 10.72
C THR A 32 2.23 -13.79 11.87
N LEU A 33 1.45 -14.25 12.84
CA LEU A 33 1.03 -13.42 13.97
C LEU A 33 2.18 -13.03 14.88
N TYR A 34 3.14 -13.93 15.10
CA TYR A 34 4.30 -13.73 15.97
C TYR A 34 5.57 -13.30 15.22
N THR A 35 5.43 -12.83 13.98
CA THR A 35 6.56 -12.24 13.26
C THR A 35 7.15 -11.07 14.06
N PRO A 36 8.47 -11.02 14.31
CA PRO A 36 9.09 -9.97 15.13
C PRO A 36 8.78 -8.55 14.66
N ALA A 37 8.67 -8.34 13.34
CA ALA A 37 8.28 -7.05 12.77
C ALA A 37 6.90 -6.55 13.23
N SER A 38 5.99 -7.45 13.64
CA SER A 38 4.66 -7.10 14.14
C SER A 38 4.65 -6.63 15.60
N TRP A 39 5.76 -6.84 16.31
CA TRP A 39 5.95 -6.52 17.73
C TRP A 39 7.04 -5.47 17.96
N ALA A 40 7.51 -4.81 16.89
CA ALA A 40 8.48 -3.73 16.98
C ALA A 40 7.94 -2.55 17.82
N GLU A 41 8.84 -1.71 18.33
CA GLU A 41 8.53 -0.58 19.24
C GLU A 41 7.41 0.33 18.75
N ASN A 42 7.23 0.43 17.43
CA ASN A 42 6.23 1.30 16.81
C ASN A 42 4.80 0.76 16.92
N THR A 43 4.59 -0.53 17.23
CA THR A 43 3.25 -1.15 17.27
C THR A 43 2.31 -0.57 18.32
N LEU A 44 2.84 0.08 19.34
CA LEU A 44 2.05 0.75 20.40
C LEU A 44 1.81 2.24 20.12
N ARG A 45 2.42 2.80 19.08
CA ARG A 45 2.20 4.21 18.69
C ARG A 45 1.09 4.28 17.66
N VAL A 46 0.26 5.33 17.76
CA VAL A 46 -0.75 5.62 16.73
C VAL A 46 -0.02 6.30 15.55
N TYR A 47 0.57 5.48 14.70
CA TYR A 47 1.32 5.94 13.54
C TYR A 47 0.93 5.13 12.30
N ARG A 48 0.93 5.78 11.14
CA ARG A 48 0.50 5.17 9.85
C ARG A 48 1.30 3.92 9.48
N ASP A 49 2.59 3.88 9.80
CA ASP A 49 3.47 2.75 9.49
C ASP A 49 3.07 1.46 10.18
N ASN A 50 2.33 1.54 11.28
CA ASN A 50 1.82 0.35 11.99
C ASN A 50 0.63 -0.31 11.30
N ILE A 51 -0.11 0.45 10.50
CA ILE A 51 -1.27 -0.04 9.75
C ILE A 51 -0.82 -0.64 8.42
N TYR A 52 0.24 -0.07 7.83
CA TYR A 52 0.73 -0.43 6.51
C TYR A 52 1.05 -1.93 6.34
N PRO A 53 1.81 -2.62 7.23
CA PRO A 53 2.05 -4.06 7.10
C PRO A 53 0.78 -4.90 7.11
N SER A 54 -0.22 -4.49 7.89
CA SER A 54 -1.52 -5.17 7.94
C SER A 54 -2.27 -5.05 6.62
N LEU A 55 -2.24 -3.87 6.00
CA LEU A 55 -2.87 -3.62 4.71
C LEU A 55 -2.17 -4.37 3.58
N VAL A 56 -0.84 -4.39 3.58
CA VAL A 56 -0.04 -5.17 2.61
C VAL A 56 -0.33 -6.66 2.75
N LEU A 57 -0.35 -7.19 3.98
CA LEU A 57 -0.69 -8.59 4.22
C LEU A 57 -2.12 -8.91 3.73
N LEU A 58 -3.08 -8.03 3.98
CA LEU A 58 -4.46 -8.19 3.53
C LEU A 58 -4.57 -8.17 2.00
N ALA A 59 -3.82 -7.28 1.34
CA ALA A 59 -3.75 -7.22 -0.11
C ALA A 59 -3.20 -8.53 -0.70
N LEU A 60 -2.08 -9.01 -0.19
CA LEU A 60 -1.45 -10.26 -0.60
C LEU A 60 -2.37 -11.46 -0.33
N ALA A 61 -3.00 -11.52 0.85
CA ALA A 61 -3.97 -12.54 1.20
C ALA A 61 -5.19 -12.54 0.26
N GLY A 62 -5.66 -11.36 -0.13
CA GLY A 62 -6.71 -11.19 -1.11
C GLY A 62 -6.31 -11.71 -2.49
N LEU A 63 -5.17 -11.30 -3.02
CA LEU A 63 -4.66 -11.79 -4.32
C LEU A 63 -4.45 -13.31 -4.29
N LEU A 64 -3.85 -13.83 -3.23
CA LEU A 64 -3.65 -15.27 -3.05
C LEU A 64 -4.98 -16.02 -2.94
N GLY A 65 -5.95 -15.49 -2.20
CA GLY A 65 -7.27 -16.07 -2.03
C GLY A 65 -8.08 -16.14 -3.33
N ALA A 66 -7.94 -15.12 -4.17
CA ALA A 66 -8.52 -15.11 -5.51
C ALA A 66 -7.83 -16.15 -6.41
N PHE A 67 -6.51 -16.28 -6.33
CA PHE A 67 -5.73 -17.25 -7.11
C PHE A 67 -6.02 -18.69 -6.70
N THR A 68 -6.07 -19.00 -5.42
CA THR A 68 -6.34 -20.36 -4.93
C THR A 68 -7.74 -20.86 -5.27
N ARG A 69 -8.69 -19.94 -5.55
CA ARG A 69 -10.07 -20.24 -5.97
C ARG A 69 -10.29 -20.13 -7.47
N PHE A 70 -9.19 -20.09 -8.22
CA PHE A 70 -9.24 -19.88 -9.67
C PHE A 70 -10.07 -20.95 -10.41
N ARG A 71 -10.12 -22.17 -9.92
CA ARG A 71 -10.91 -23.27 -10.50
C ARG A 71 -12.34 -23.34 -9.96
N GLU A 72 -12.67 -22.58 -8.94
CA GLU A 72 -14.01 -22.54 -8.36
C GLU A 72 -14.95 -21.60 -9.15
N LYS A 73 -16.20 -21.46 -8.72
CA LYS A 73 -17.14 -20.48 -9.29
C LYS A 73 -16.58 -19.06 -9.14
N PRO A 74 -16.60 -18.20 -10.20
CA PRO A 74 -15.98 -16.88 -10.18
C PRO A 74 -16.37 -16.00 -8.97
N LEU A 75 -17.65 -16.04 -8.58
CA LEU A 75 -18.18 -15.26 -7.46
C LEU A 75 -17.56 -15.61 -6.09
N ARG A 76 -17.01 -16.83 -5.92
CA ARG A 76 -16.31 -17.19 -4.67
C ARG A 76 -14.98 -16.47 -4.49
N ALA A 77 -14.38 -15.99 -5.58
CA ALA A 77 -13.17 -15.19 -5.53
C ALA A 77 -13.46 -13.70 -5.28
N LEU A 78 -14.70 -13.22 -5.51
CA LEU A 78 -15.06 -11.80 -5.39
C LEU A 78 -14.68 -11.17 -4.05
N PRO A 79 -14.96 -11.73 -2.87
CA PRO A 79 -14.60 -11.10 -1.60
C PRO A 79 -13.09 -10.91 -1.46
N TYR A 80 -12.28 -11.80 -2.06
CA TYR A 80 -10.83 -11.68 -2.05
C TYR A 80 -10.33 -10.58 -2.99
N TYR A 81 -10.95 -10.41 -4.15
CA TYR A 81 -10.65 -9.28 -5.03
C TYR A 81 -11.02 -7.94 -4.39
N VAL A 82 -12.16 -7.89 -3.70
CA VAL A 82 -12.60 -6.69 -2.96
C VAL A 82 -11.61 -6.39 -1.83
N ALA A 83 -11.24 -7.38 -1.04
CA ALA A 83 -10.26 -7.22 0.03
C ALA A 83 -8.92 -6.74 -0.52
N ALA A 84 -8.43 -7.31 -1.63
CA ALA A 84 -7.19 -6.88 -2.28
C ALA A 84 -7.27 -5.43 -2.76
N GLY A 85 -8.34 -5.04 -3.45
CA GLY A 85 -8.49 -3.69 -3.99
C GLY A 85 -8.59 -2.62 -2.91
N LEU A 86 -9.41 -2.84 -1.89
CA LEU A 86 -9.58 -1.90 -0.78
C LEU A 86 -8.29 -1.76 0.05
N SER A 87 -7.61 -2.88 0.33
CA SER A 87 -6.36 -2.84 1.08
C SER A 87 -5.21 -2.23 0.28
N LEU A 88 -5.15 -2.44 -1.04
CA LEU A 88 -4.20 -1.75 -1.92
C LEU A 88 -4.45 -0.25 -1.94
N ALA A 89 -5.71 0.19 -2.05
CA ALA A 89 -6.06 1.61 -1.98
C ALA A 89 -5.63 2.23 -0.64
N ALA A 90 -5.98 1.58 0.47
CA ALA A 90 -5.63 2.05 1.80
C ALA A 90 -4.10 2.05 2.03
N ALA A 91 -3.39 1.00 1.60
CA ALA A 91 -1.93 0.93 1.67
C ALA A 91 -1.29 2.05 0.85
N TRP A 92 -1.81 2.31 -0.35
CA TRP A 92 -1.32 3.38 -1.23
C TRP A 92 -1.46 4.77 -0.61
N LEU A 93 -2.54 5.01 0.11
CA LEU A 93 -2.79 6.28 0.79
C LEU A 93 -2.04 6.39 2.15
N CYS A 94 -1.58 5.26 2.68
CA CYS A 94 -0.95 5.20 4.00
C CYS A 94 0.55 5.52 3.98
N HIS A 95 1.25 5.20 2.88
CA HIS A 95 2.70 5.31 2.79
C HIS A 95 3.15 5.94 1.47
N GLU A 96 4.23 6.70 1.48
CA GLU A 96 4.74 7.42 0.29
C GLU A 96 5.53 6.49 -0.65
N ASP A 97 6.18 5.44 -0.11
CA ASP A 97 6.99 4.48 -0.89
C ASP A 97 6.17 3.37 -1.55
N ASN A 98 4.91 3.64 -1.85
CA ASN A 98 3.94 2.67 -2.39
C ASN A 98 4.31 2.12 -3.76
N ALA A 99 5.20 2.79 -4.48
CA ALA A 99 5.73 2.32 -5.75
C ALA A 99 6.34 0.91 -5.65
N LEU A 100 6.82 0.52 -4.45
CA LEU A 100 7.33 -0.83 -4.18
C LEU A 100 6.28 -1.94 -4.29
N LEU A 101 4.99 -1.61 -4.14
CA LEU A 101 3.90 -2.58 -4.30
C LEU A 101 3.58 -2.88 -5.77
N LEU A 102 3.87 -1.95 -6.69
CA LEU A 102 3.56 -2.10 -8.10
C LEU A 102 4.15 -3.35 -8.74
N PRO A 103 5.45 -3.67 -8.59
CA PRO A 103 6.03 -4.88 -9.15
C PRO A 103 5.30 -6.15 -8.69
N PHE A 104 4.91 -6.23 -7.42
CA PHE A 104 4.20 -7.39 -6.87
C PHE A 104 2.79 -7.52 -7.45
N VAL A 105 2.06 -6.41 -7.57
CA VAL A 105 0.72 -6.40 -8.17
C VAL A 105 0.78 -6.77 -9.66
N LEU A 106 1.76 -6.22 -10.39
CA LEU A 106 1.96 -6.52 -11.81
C LEU A 106 2.35 -8.00 -12.02
N CYS A 107 3.28 -8.53 -11.21
CA CYS A 107 3.64 -9.94 -11.25
C CYS A 107 2.44 -10.85 -10.93
N ALA A 108 1.65 -10.53 -9.91
CA ALA A 108 0.45 -11.28 -9.58
C ALA A 108 -0.58 -11.27 -10.72
N ALA A 109 -0.80 -10.10 -11.34
CA ALA A 109 -1.68 -9.95 -12.49
C ALA A 109 -1.16 -10.74 -13.70
N ALA A 110 0.15 -10.68 -13.99
CA ALA A 110 0.77 -11.41 -15.07
C ALA A 110 0.64 -12.94 -14.90
N VAL A 111 0.93 -13.44 -13.70
CA VAL A 111 0.77 -14.87 -13.35
C VAL A 111 -0.69 -15.29 -13.50
N TYR A 112 -1.63 -14.47 -13.00
CA TYR A 112 -3.06 -14.75 -13.13
C TYR A 112 -3.51 -14.80 -14.58
N LEU A 113 -3.10 -13.83 -15.41
CA LEU A 113 -3.42 -13.79 -16.85
C LEU A 113 -2.77 -14.96 -17.59
N ALA A 114 -1.50 -15.23 -17.33
CA ALA A 114 -0.81 -16.38 -17.93
C ALA A 114 -1.56 -17.68 -17.64
N TYR A 115 -1.95 -17.91 -16.37
CA TYR A 115 -2.70 -19.10 -16.00
C TYR A 115 -4.08 -19.13 -16.65
N LEU A 116 -4.78 -17.99 -16.76
CA LEU A 116 -6.09 -17.86 -17.41
C LEU A 116 -6.04 -18.23 -18.90
N PHE A 117 -4.98 -17.84 -19.60
CA PHE A 117 -4.87 -18.08 -21.04
C PHE A 117 -4.26 -19.44 -21.38
N LEU A 118 -3.26 -19.91 -20.59
CA LEU A 118 -2.57 -21.16 -20.83
C LEU A 118 -3.42 -22.38 -20.45
N ASP A 119 -4.19 -22.32 -19.36
CA ASP A 119 -5.04 -23.43 -18.94
C ASP A 119 -6.37 -23.41 -19.71
N LYS A 120 -6.49 -24.31 -20.69
CA LYS A 120 -7.70 -24.47 -21.52
C LYS A 120 -8.88 -25.06 -20.74
N SER A 121 -8.66 -25.70 -19.59
CA SER A 121 -9.70 -26.30 -18.76
C SER A 121 -10.54 -25.28 -17.99
N ILE A 122 -10.11 -24.02 -17.94
CA ILE A 122 -10.76 -22.99 -17.15
C ILE A 122 -12.04 -22.50 -17.84
N ALA A 123 -13.15 -22.69 -17.14
CA ALA A 123 -14.45 -22.19 -17.54
C ALA A 123 -14.60 -20.68 -17.21
N HIS A 124 -15.52 -20.00 -17.93
CA HIS A 124 -15.91 -18.61 -17.66
C HIS A 124 -14.75 -17.59 -17.70
N LYS A 125 -13.83 -17.72 -18.66
CA LYS A 125 -12.66 -16.83 -18.80
C LYS A 125 -13.03 -15.32 -18.82
N LYS A 126 -14.11 -14.95 -19.51
CA LYS A 126 -14.59 -13.56 -19.59
C LYS A 126 -14.97 -13.00 -18.20
N SER A 127 -15.73 -13.78 -17.42
CA SER A 127 -16.11 -13.36 -16.05
C SER A 127 -14.89 -13.24 -15.12
N ARG A 128 -13.90 -14.11 -15.29
CA ARG A 128 -12.66 -14.06 -14.51
C ARG A 128 -11.80 -12.85 -14.87
N LEU A 129 -11.74 -12.53 -16.16
CA LEU A 129 -11.06 -11.31 -16.61
C LEU A 129 -11.75 -10.06 -16.05
N ALA A 130 -13.10 -10.02 -16.08
CA ALA A 130 -13.86 -8.93 -15.49
C ALA A 130 -13.62 -8.80 -13.97
N LEU A 131 -13.54 -9.93 -13.24
CA LEU A 131 -13.23 -9.90 -11.81
C LEU A 131 -11.82 -9.38 -11.50
N LEU A 132 -10.87 -9.56 -12.41
CA LEU A 132 -9.51 -8.99 -12.24
C LEU A 132 -9.52 -7.45 -12.29
N LEU A 133 -10.52 -6.84 -12.93
CA LEU A 133 -10.68 -5.39 -12.92
C LEU A 133 -11.19 -4.85 -11.58
N VAL A 134 -11.83 -5.68 -10.74
CA VAL A 134 -12.40 -5.24 -9.45
C VAL A 134 -11.33 -4.65 -8.52
N PRO A 135 -10.21 -5.32 -8.23
CA PRO A 135 -9.19 -4.74 -7.36
C PRO A 135 -8.57 -3.47 -7.96
N LEU A 136 -8.41 -3.40 -9.28
CA LEU A 136 -7.88 -2.21 -9.95
C LEU A 136 -8.87 -1.04 -9.87
N ALA A 137 -10.15 -1.29 -10.08
CA ALA A 137 -11.20 -0.27 -9.97
C ALA A 137 -11.34 0.26 -8.53
N LEU A 138 -11.26 -0.62 -7.53
CA LEU A 138 -11.31 -0.22 -6.12
C LEU A 138 -10.05 0.54 -5.71
N TRP A 139 -8.88 0.11 -6.17
CA TRP A 139 -7.62 0.80 -5.92
C TRP A 139 -7.61 2.19 -6.55
N GLY A 140 -7.81 2.28 -7.87
CA GLY A 140 -7.85 3.57 -8.58
C GLY A 140 -9.00 4.46 -8.12
N GLY A 141 -10.19 3.90 -7.90
CA GLY A 141 -11.34 4.60 -7.37
C GLY A 141 -11.12 5.16 -5.96
N GLY A 142 -10.47 4.41 -5.08
CA GLY A 142 -10.09 4.87 -3.75
C GLY A 142 -9.13 6.05 -3.79
N ILE A 143 -8.09 5.98 -4.63
CA ILE A 143 -7.15 7.09 -4.83
C ILE A 143 -7.88 8.30 -5.43
N ALA A 144 -8.69 8.11 -6.46
CA ALA A 144 -9.44 9.19 -7.10
C ALA A 144 -10.43 9.86 -6.14
N ALA A 145 -11.10 9.08 -5.30
CA ALA A 145 -11.99 9.62 -4.27
C ALA A 145 -11.24 10.49 -3.24
N TRP A 146 -10.05 10.05 -2.81
CA TRP A 146 -9.20 10.82 -1.91
C TRP A 146 -8.71 12.12 -2.55
N CYS A 147 -8.16 12.05 -3.77
CA CYS A 147 -7.75 13.23 -4.53
C CYS A 147 -8.93 14.17 -4.79
N GLY A 148 -10.13 13.63 -5.05
CA GLY A 148 -11.35 14.42 -5.20
C GLY A 148 -11.76 15.15 -3.92
N MET A 149 -11.59 14.52 -2.75
CA MET A 149 -11.79 15.19 -1.46
C MET A 149 -10.78 16.32 -1.26
N ASN A 150 -9.50 16.07 -1.54
CA ASN A 150 -8.47 17.10 -1.46
C ASN A 150 -8.77 18.26 -2.42
N TYR A 151 -9.22 17.97 -3.63
CA TYR A 151 -9.63 19.00 -4.58
C TYR A 151 -10.80 19.85 -4.04
N LYS A 152 -11.79 19.20 -3.43
CA LYS A 152 -12.97 19.91 -2.89
C LYS A 152 -12.61 20.84 -1.73
N TYR A 153 -11.70 20.42 -0.83
CA TYR A 153 -11.40 21.18 0.40
C TYR A 153 -10.18 22.09 0.26
N TYR A 154 -9.21 21.71 -0.57
CA TYR A 154 -7.92 22.41 -0.72
C TYR A 154 -7.68 22.94 -2.13
N GLY A 155 -8.58 22.67 -3.08
CA GLY A 155 -8.44 23.10 -4.48
C GLY A 155 -7.36 22.36 -5.29
N ARG A 156 -6.80 21.26 -4.75
CA ARG A 156 -5.70 20.50 -5.36
C ARG A 156 -6.07 19.02 -5.50
N PHE A 157 -5.91 18.48 -6.71
CA PHE A 157 -6.13 17.05 -6.99
C PHE A 157 -4.83 16.27 -6.80
N ILE A 158 -4.42 16.07 -5.56
CA ILE A 158 -3.17 15.41 -5.16
C ILE A 158 -3.41 14.42 -4.03
N ILE A 159 -2.53 13.42 -3.89
CA ILE A 159 -2.59 12.46 -2.79
C ILE A 159 -2.10 13.09 -1.49
N SER A 160 -0.94 13.76 -1.54
CA SER A 160 -0.34 14.49 -0.41
C SER A 160 0.53 15.63 -0.95
N ASP A 161 0.75 16.66 -0.13
CA ASP A 161 1.64 17.77 -0.50
C ASP A 161 3.10 17.32 -0.65
N PHE A 162 3.52 16.27 0.07
CA PHE A 162 4.88 15.71 -0.04
C PHE A 162 5.20 15.16 -1.43
N THR A 163 4.19 14.79 -2.22
CA THR A 163 4.36 14.29 -3.60
C THR A 163 4.18 15.39 -4.63
N SER A 164 3.91 16.64 -4.21
CA SER A 164 3.72 17.77 -5.13
C SER A 164 5.06 18.28 -5.67
N SER A 165 5.03 18.84 -6.89
CA SER A 165 6.20 19.48 -7.50
C SER A 165 6.69 20.64 -6.66
N GLU A 166 5.76 21.43 -6.12
CA GLU A 166 6.07 22.61 -5.31
C GLU A 166 6.84 22.25 -4.02
N PHE A 167 6.44 21.16 -3.35
CA PHE A 167 7.16 20.68 -2.18
C PHE A 167 8.57 20.20 -2.56
N ASN A 168 8.68 19.41 -3.63
CA ASN A 168 9.96 18.90 -4.11
C ASN A 168 10.89 20.05 -4.55
N ASP A 169 10.36 21.07 -5.22
CA ASP A 169 11.11 22.24 -5.64
C ASP A 169 11.58 23.06 -4.44
N ALA A 170 10.71 23.26 -3.44
CA ALA A 170 11.06 23.94 -2.20
C ALA A 170 12.14 23.20 -1.42
N MET A 171 11.99 21.87 -1.25
CA MET A 171 12.99 21.04 -0.59
C MET A 171 14.30 20.99 -1.38
N GLY A 172 14.22 20.91 -2.70
CA GLY A 172 15.38 20.98 -3.58
C GLY A 172 16.10 22.33 -3.52
N ALA A 173 15.38 23.42 -3.38
CA ALA A 173 15.96 24.75 -3.17
C ALA A 173 16.66 24.87 -1.80
N LEU A 174 16.01 24.39 -0.74
CA LEU A 174 16.58 24.38 0.61
C LEU A 174 17.82 23.48 0.70
N SER A 175 17.82 22.33 0.05
CA SER A 175 18.97 21.42 0.04
C SER A 175 20.17 21.96 -0.75
N ARG A 176 19.95 22.93 -1.63
CA ARG A 176 21.01 23.65 -2.38
C ARG A 176 21.61 24.82 -1.62
N ALA A 177 20.98 25.26 -0.53
CA ALA A 177 21.54 26.28 0.35
C ALA A 177 22.61 25.61 1.22
N TYR A 178 23.88 25.68 0.79
CA TYR A 178 25.03 25.11 1.49
C TYR A 178 25.58 26.15 2.50
N PRO A 179 25.52 25.85 3.80
CA PRO A 179 26.27 26.58 4.79
C PRO A 179 27.68 26.03 4.95
N ASP A 180 28.59 26.83 5.41
CA ASP A 180 29.97 26.42 5.73
C ASP A 180 30.06 25.41 6.90
N ASP A 181 28.96 25.26 7.68
CA ASP A 181 28.84 24.42 8.87
C ASP A 181 27.88 23.23 8.71
N GLN A 182 27.85 22.59 7.56
CA GLN A 182 26.95 21.48 7.28
C GLN A 182 27.13 20.32 8.29
N LYS A 183 26.07 20.03 9.03
CA LYS A 183 26.03 18.93 10.00
C LYS A 183 25.38 17.69 9.40
N ARG A 184 25.97 16.54 9.69
CA ARG A 184 25.42 15.24 9.28
C ARG A 184 24.05 15.04 9.94
N TYR A 185 23.04 14.66 9.15
CA TYR A 185 21.63 14.45 9.54
C TYR A 185 20.82 15.75 9.80
N GLU A 186 21.34 16.92 9.55
CA GLU A 186 20.63 18.18 9.61
C GLU A 186 20.44 18.73 8.18
N LEU A 187 19.20 18.69 7.69
CA LEU A 187 18.92 19.04 6.29
C LEU A 187 19.18 20.54 6.02
N VAL A 188 18.77 21.38 6.96
CA VAL A 188 18.99 22.83 6.92
C VAL A 188 19.41 23.31 8.33
N PRO A 189 20.70 23.52 8.60
CA PRO A 189 21.20 24.04 9.87
C PRO A 189 20.57 25.37 10.26
N LEU A 190 20.56 25.67 11.56
CA LEU A 190 19.96 26.91 12.07
C LEU A 190 20.65 28.17 11.48
N SER A 191 21.97 28.15 11.34
CA SER A 191 22.76 29.20 10.69
C SER A 191 22.29 29.50 9.28
N THR A 192 22.04 28.46 8.48
CA THR A 192 21.50 28.58 7.12
C THR A 192 20.10 29.18 7.14
N ARG A 193 19.24 28.76 8.08
CA ARG A 193 17.88 29.29 8.18
C ARG A 193 17.91 30.78 8.54
N LEU A 194 18.78 31.19 9.47
CA LEU A 194 18.94 32.60 9.83
C LEU A 194 19.45 33.46 8.65
N ALA A 195 20.43 32.95 7.90
CA ALA A 195 20.89 33.60 6.69
C ALA A 195 19.81 33.73 5.61
N LEU A 196 18.98 32.70 5.46
CA LEU A 196 17.83 32.70 4.53
C LEU A 196 16.75 33.70 4.96
N TYR A 197 16.55 33.95 6.27
CA TYR A 197 15.63 34.96 6.77
C TYR A 197 16.07 36.37 6.42
N GLU A 198 17.38 36.64 6.41
CA GLU A 198 17.94 37.94 6.02
C GLU A 198 17.75 38.18 4.51
N VAL A 199 17.91 37.17 3.69
CA VAL A 199 17.84 37.28 2.21
C VAL A 199 16.41 37.24 1.69
N SER A 200 15.50 36.49 2.38
CA SER A 200 14.12 36.33 1.95
C SER A 200 13.12 36.71 3.03
N PRO A 201 12.55 37.92 2.96
CA PRO A 201 11.52 38.35 3.90
C PRO A 201 10.26 37.47 3.92
N THR A 202 9.99 36.80 2.80
CA THR A 202 8.86 35.85 2.70
C THR A 202 9.15 34.61 3.50
N PHE A 203 10.37 34.08 3.45
CA PHE A 203 10.78 32.90 4.21
C PHE A 203 10.85 33.19 5.71
N ALA A 204 11.17 34.41 6.09
CA ALA A 204 11.20 34.86 7.51
C ALA A 204 9.79 34.93 8.15
N LYS A 205 8.72 34.89 7.35
CA LYS A 205 7.32 34.90 7.83
C LYS A 205 6.74 33.49 8.05
N LEU A 206 7.45 32.45 7.65
CA LEU A 206 7.07 31.05 7.84
C LEU A 206 7.60 30.53 9.19
#